data_605931cf1ba57b3faeaed17df0d7d2d9
#
_entry.id   605931cf1ba57b3faeaed17df0d7d2d9
#
_cell.length_a   1.000
_cell.length_b   1.000
_cell.length_c   1.000
_cell.angle_alpha   90.00
_cell.angle_beta   90.00
_cell.angle_gamma   90.00
#
_symmetry.space_group_name_H-M   'P 1'
#
loop_
_entity.id
_entity.type
_entity.pdbx_description
1 polymer ?
#
loop_
_entity_poly.entity_id
_entity_poly.type
_entity_poly.pdbx_seq_one_letter_code
_entity_poly.pdbx_strand_id
1 'polypeptide(L)'
;MYYPVSSQITDKTTVRRERLLPASGQVLVSPGEMVGPADVVARCQLPGEVRVLDVCRTLGIPRARVAKYMRKSVGDTVQVNDLLASPKGPLGQIRKGCRSPVEGQVIEVRDGLILIESVATTFELRAHIRGEVANVMPNRGVVISLSGALIQGMWGSGGEAEGVLKMLVDNPQKPLRTRAIDVSCHGTIVVGGKILDEAVLEQAVEARVRGIIVGGMDAG
;
A
#
# COMPACT_ATOMS: atom_id res chain seq x y z
N MET A 1 -14.78 -9.60 -9.00
CA MET A 1 -14.71 -8.15 -9.15
C MET A 1 -16.11 -7.67 -9.55
N TYR A 2 -16.76 -6.84 -8.75
CA TYR A 2 -18.11 -6.34 -9.04
C TYR A 2 -17.99 -5.01 -9.78
N TYR A 3 -18.47 -4.93 -10.99
CA TYR A 3 -18.58 -3.69 -11.75
C TYR A 3 -19.98 -3.14 -11.62
N PRO A 4 -20.19 -1.89 -11.18
CA PRO A 4 -21.52 -1.29 -11.20
C PRO A 4 -22.03 -1.18 -12.63
N VAL A 5 -23.31 -1.46 -12.82
CA VAL A 5 -23.96 -1.49 -14.15
C VAL A 5 -24.10 -0.08 -14.77
N SER A 6 -23.96 0.97 -13.96
CA SER A 6 -24.03 2.37 -14.44
C SER A 6 -23.18 3.27 -13.54
N SER A 7 -22.61 4.33 -14.12
CA SER A 7 -22.04 5.44 -13.35
C SER A 7 -23.18 6.28 -12.76
N GLN A 8 -23.03 6.63 -11.47
CA GLN A 8 -23.99 7.50 -10.80
C GLN A 8 -23.28 8.76 -10.33
N ILE A 9 -23.90 9.91 -10.60
CA ILE A 9 -23.45 11.22 -10.14
C ILE A 9 -24.54 11.81 -9.28
N THR A 10 -24.20 12.17 -8.04
CA THR A 10 -25.08 12.86 -7.11
C THR A 10 -24.35 14.11 -6.64
N ASP A 11 -24.86 15.28 -6.97
CA ASP A 11 -24.22 16.58 -6.73
C ASP A 11 -24.21 16.99 -5.26
N LYS A 12 -25.18 16.52 -4.47
CA LYS A 12 -25.21 16.75 -3.00
C LYS A 12 -25.88 15.59 -2.29
N THR A 13 -25.10 14.87 -1.50
CA THR A 13 -25.61 13.75 -0.67
C THR A 13 -24.80 13.62 0.62
N THR A 14 -25.35 12.92 1.59
CA THR A 14 -24.60 12.51 2.78
C THR A 14 -23.89 11.20 2.46
N VAL A 15 -22.57 11.29 2.36
CA VAL A 15 -21.71 10.12 2.16
C VAL A 15 -21.27 9.60 3.52
N ARG A 16 -21.43 8.31 3.75
CA ARG A 16 -20.90 7.59 4.92
C ARG A 16 -19.83 6.63 4.48
N ARG A 17 -18.66 6.74 5.09
CA ARG A 17 -17.53 5.84 4.83
C ARG A 17 -17.12 5.13 6.09
N GLU A 18 -17.12 3.81 6.01
CA GLU A 18 -16.53 2.96 7.04
C GLU A 18 -15.03 2.91 6.87
N ARG A 19 -14.32 3.17 7.96
CA ARG A 19 -12.87 3.00 8.06
C ARG A 19 -12.61 1.89 9.07
N LEU A 20 -12.11 0.75 8.57
CA LEU A 20 -11.95 -0.47 9.35
C LEU A 20 -10.48 -0.86 9.48
N LEU A 21 -10.09 -1.24 10.68
CA LEU A 21 -8.79 -1.85 10.95
C LEU A 21 -8.73 -3.27 10.37
N PRO A 22 -7.58 -3.70 9.86
CA PRO A 22 -7.37 -5.07 9.38
C PRO A 22 -7.34 -6.12 10.51
N ALA A 23 -7.06 -5.68 11.74
CA ALA A 23 -7.08 -6.50 12.95
C ALA A 23 -7.71 -5.72 14.11
N SER A 24 -8.04 -6.38 15.20
CA SER A 24 -8.53 -5.71 16.41
C SER A 24 -7.51 -4.70 16.93
N GLY A 25 -7.97 -3.48 17.25
CA GLY A 25 -7.09 -2.40 17.65
C GLY A 25 -7.76 -1.32 18.47
N GLN A 26 -7.15 -0.16 18.55
CA GLN A 26 -7.62 0.99 19.33
C GLN A 26 -8.18 2.07 18.41
N VAL A 27 -9.41 2.53 18.65
CA VAL A 27 -9.97 3.73 18.03
C VAL A 27 -9.50 4.95 18.83
N LEU A 28 -9.10 6.00 18.12
CA LEU A 28 -8.44 7.18 18.71
C LEU A 28 -9.33 8.42 18.72
N VAL A 29 -10.50 8.36 18.11
CA VAL A 29 -11.44 9.47 17.95
C VAL A 29 -12.79 9.14 18.59
N SER A 30 -13.59 10.17 18.85
CA SER A 30 -14.90 10.08 19.48
C SER A 30 -16.03 10.40 18.51
N PRO A 31 -17.27 9.88 18.74
CA PRO A 31 -18.44 10.30 17.97
C PRO A 31 -18.64 11.81 18.04
N GLY A 32 -19.01 12.44 16.92
CA GLY A 32 -19.15 13.90 16.80
C GLY A 32 -17.85 14.67 16.52
N GLU A 33 -16.69 14.01 16.58
CA GLU A 33 -15.41 14.65 16.30
C GLU A 33 -15.22 14.91 14.81
N MET A 34 -14.72 16.12 14.47
CA MET A 34 -14.36 16.46 13.10
C MET A 34 -12.95 15.99 12.77
N VAL A 35 -12.82 15.24 11.68
CA VAL A 35 -11.54 14.70 11.22
C VAL A 35 -11.21 15.16 9.82
N GLY A 36 -9.92 15.34 9.57
CA GLY A 36 -9.34 15.61 8.25
C GLY A 36 -8.80 14.33 7.59
N PRO A 37 -8.49 14.37 6.29
CA PRO A 37 -8.04 13.18 5.55
C PRO A 37 -6.77 12.51 6.11
N ALA A 38 -5.86 13.32 6.64
CA ALA A 38 -4.57 12.83 7.18
C ALA A 38 -4.66 12.32 8.63
N ASP A 39 -5.79 12.57 9.33
CA ASP A 39 -5.92 12.24 10.74
C ASP A 39 -5.98 10.72 10.93
N VAL A 40 -5.25 10.23 11.93
CA VAL A 40 -5.26 8.81 12.33
C VAL A 40 -6.46 8.58 13.24
N VAL A 41 -7.44 7.81 12.75
CA VAL A 41 -8.69 7.55 13.47
C VAL A 41 -8.65 6.25 14.30
N ALA A 42 -7.77 5.33 13.94
CA ALA A 42 -7.57 4.10 14.71
C ALA A 42 -6.17 3.50 14.43
N ARG A 43 -5.72 2.61 15.28
CA ARG A 43 -4.47 1.86 15.08
C ARG A 43 -4.59 0.43 15.58
N CYS A 44 -3.85 -0.49 14.96
CA CYS A 44 -3.72 -1.86 15.45
C CYS A 44 -2.28 -2.36 15.29
N GLN A 45 -1.95 -3.42 16.00
CA GLN A 45 -0.72 -4.18 15.78
C GLN A 45 -1.00 -5.28 14.77
N LEU A 46 -0.21 -5.32 13.71
CA LEU A 46 -0.20 -6.42 12.77
C LEU A 46 0.88 -7.41 13.19
N PRO A 47 0.55 -8.70 13.30
CA PRO A 47 1.55 -9.72 13.60
C PRO A 47 2.62 -9.72 12.52
N GLY A 48 3.82 -10.15 12.87
CA GLY A 48 4.90 -10.32 11.93
C GLY A 48 4.54 -11.35 10.85
N GLU A 49 4.95 -11.08 9.63
CA GLU A 49 4.81 -12.04 8.54
C GLU A 49 5.95 -13.05 8.57
N VAL A 50 5.62 -14.33 8.32
CA VAL A 50 6.64 -15.37 8.18
C VAL A 50 7.22 -15.32 6.76
N ARG A 51 8.53 -15.06 6.68
CA ARG A 51 9.31 -15.11 5.44
C ARG A 51 10.07 -16.41 5.35
N VAL A 52 9.87 -17.15 4.25
CA VAL A 52 10.55 -18.40 3.97
C VAL A 52 11.69 -18.14 3.00
N LEU A 53 12.92 -18.54 3.38
CA LEU A 53 14.12 -18.38 2.56
C LEU A 53 14.71 -19.76 2.23
N ASP A 54 14.89 -20.03 0.95
CA ASP A 54 15.57 -21.25 0.47
C ASP A 54 17.08 -21.00 0.37
N VAL A 55 17.82 -21.47 1.35
CA VAL A 55 19.28 -21.37 1.42
C VAL A 55 19.94 -22.21 0.34
N CYS A 56 19.37 -23.39 0.02
CA CYS A 56 19.89 -24.27 -1.01
C CYS A 56 19.90 -23.58 -2.36
N ARG A 57 18.78 -22.97 -2.72
CA ARG A 57 18.62 -22.24 -3.98
C ARG A 57 19.50 -20.99 -4.02
N THR A 58 19.55 -20.23 -2.93
CA THR A 58 20.35 -18.99 -2.86
C THR A 58 21.84 -19.25 -2.97
N LEU A 59 22.35 -20.30 -2.30
CA LEU A 59 23.76 -20.60 -2.27
C LEU A 59 24.22 -21.60 -3.37
N GLY A 60 23.28 -22.29 -4.01
CA GLY A 60 23.56 -23.36 -4.98
C GLY A 60 24.18 -24.60 -4.34
N ILE A 61 23.74 -24.99 -3.13
CA ILE A 61 24.29 -26.08 -2.35
C ILE A 61 23.26 -27.20 -2.09
N PRO A 62 23.69 -28.48 -1.97
CA PRO A 62 22.80 -29.56 -1.55
C PRO A 62 22.31 -29.35 -0.10
N ARG A 63 21.07 -29.81 0.19
CA ARG A 63 20.45 -29.74 1.52
C ARG A 63 21.32 -30.26 2.65
N ALA A 64 21.98 -31.42 2.39
CA ALA A 64 22.87 -32.07 3.39
C ALA A 64 24.06 -31.19 3.85
N ARG A 65 24.39 -30.13 3.09
CA ARG A 65 25.51 -29.23 3.43
C ARG A 65 25.08 -27.90 4.06
N VAL A 66 23.79 -27.59 4.09
CA VAL A 66 23.29 -26.30 4.59
C VAL A 66 23.69 -26.06 6.03
N ALA A 67 23.52 -27.04 6.92
CA ALA A 67 23.84 -26.92 8.34
C ALA A 67 25.27 -26.41 8.58
N LYS A 68 26.25 -26.80 7.73
CA LYS A 68 27.64 -26.35 7.84
C LYS A 68 27.85 -24.86 7.53
N TYR A 69 26.94 -24.27 6.76
CA TYR A 69 27.06 -22.88 6.29
C TYR A 69 26.15 -21.92 7.02
N MET A 70 25.31 -22.43 7.92
CA MET A 70 24.45 -21.59 8.77
C MET A 70 25.27 -20.69 9.69
N ARG A 71 24.81 -19.46 9.85
CA ARG A 71 25.38 -18.42 10.72
C ARG A 71 24.42 -18.00 11.83
N LYS A 72 23.15 -18.29 11.64
CA LYS A 72 22.08 -17.99 12.56
C LYS A 72 21.35 -19.28 12.93
N SER A 73 20.86 -19.34 14.15
CA SER A 73 20.13 -20.46 14.75
C SER A 73 18.68 -20.06 15.03
N VAL A 74 17.84 -21.04 15.31
CA VAL A 74 16.46 -20.77 15.78
C VAL A 74 16.54 -19.97 17.08
N GLY A 75 15.73 -18.92 17.17
CA GLY A 75 15.73 -17.96 18.29
C GLY A 75 16.60 -16.71 18.06
N ASP A 76 17.51 -16.71 17.09
CA ASP A 76 18.35 -15.55 16.81
C ASP A 76 17.53 -14.40 16.21
N THR A 77 17.77 -13.19 16.70
CA THR A 77 17.27 -11.96 16.07
C THR A 77 18.12 -11.62 14.85
N VAL A 78 17.46 -11.14 13.81
CA VAL A 78 18.08 -10.74 12.54
C VAL A 78 17.58 -9.37 12.11
N GLN A 79 18.47 -8.60 11.48
CA GLN A 79 18.13 -7.35 10.83
C GLN A 79 18.14 -7.52 9.31
N VAL A 80 17.59 -6.53 8.61
CA VAL A 80 17.66 -6.49 7.13
C VAL A 80 19.12 -6.55 6.69
N ASN A 81 19.43 -7.42 5.73
CA ASN A 81 20.77 -7.72 5.21
C ASN A 81 21.70 -8.53 6.13
N ASP A 82 21.26 -8.96 7.33
CA ASP A 82 22.03 -9.87 8.15
C ASP A 82 22.36 -11.18 7.41
N LEU A 83 23.58 -11.64 7.60
CA LEU A 83 24.07 -12.87 6.97
C LEU A 83 23.54 -14.12 7.71
N LEU A 84 22.61 -14.83 7.08
CA LEU A 84 21.97 -16.03 7.64
C LEU A 84 22.78 -17.29 7.37
N ALA A 85 23.33 -17.39 6.18
CA ALA A 85 24.15 -18.52 5.76
C ALA A 85 25.17 -18.10 4.70
N SER A 86 26.39 -18.65 4.77
CA SER A 86 27.42 -18.42 3.75
C SER A 86 28.47 -19.51 3.74
N PRO A 87 28.94 -19.95 2.55
CA PRO A 87 30.16 -20.75 2.45
C PRO A 87 31.38 -19.88 2.77
N LYS A 88 32.32 -20.42 3.53
CA LYS A 88 33.65 -19.80 3.74
C LYS A 88 34.50 -20.08 2.49
N GLY A 89 34.98 -19.03 1.84
CA GLY A 89 35.97 -19.14 0.78
C GLY A 89 37.37 -19.45 1.33
N PRO A 90 38.36 -19.76 0.46
CA PRO A 90 39.71 -20.16 0.85
C PRO A 90 40.48 -19.14 1.68
N LEU A 91 40.11 -17.87 1.71
CA LEU A 91 40.69 -16.80 2.49
C LEU A 91 39.67 -16.12 3.42
N GLY A 92 38.57 -16.85 3.81
CA GLY A 92 37.52 -16.29 4.62
C GLY A 92 36.57 -15.33 3.89
N GLN A 93 36.77 -15.12 2.58
CA GLN A 93 35.93 -14.24 1.78
C GLN A 93 34.53 -14.82 1.56
N ILE A 94 33.50 -13.97 1.75
CA ILE A 94 32.12 -14.35 1.49
C ILE A 94 31.79 -13.98 0.05
N ARG A 95 31.81 -14.96 -0.85
CA ARG A 95 31.47 -14.76 -2.28
C ARG A 95 29.96 -14.79 -2.55
N LYS A 96 29.21 -15.60 -1.79
CA LYS A 96 27.75 -15.68 -1.83
C LYS A 96 27.22 -15.81 -0.42
N GLY A 97 26.14 -15.11 -0.10
CA GLY A 97 25.50 -15.19 1.21
C GLY A 97 23.98 -15.15 1.08
N CYS A 98 23.30 -15.98 1.86
CA CYS A 98 21.87 -15.84 2.08
C CYS A 98 21.69 -14.78 3.17
N ARG A 99 20.97 -13.71 2.85
CA ARG A 99 20.75 -12.57 3.77
C ARG A 99 19.28 -12.43 4.12
N SER A 100 19.01 -11.87 5.31
CA SER A 100 17.64 -11.59 5.71
C SER A 100 17.04 -10.43 4.92
N PRO A 101 15.86 -10.59 4.30
CA PRO A 101 15.14 -9.49 3.68
C PRO A 101 14.34 -8.65 4.66
N VAL A 102 14.19 -9.11 5.91
CA VAL A 102 13.37 -8.48 6.94
C VAL A 102 14.10 -8.45 8.29
N GLU A 103 13.68 -7.55 9.16
CA GLU A 103 14.00 -7.58 10.57
C GLU A 103 13.03 -8.53 11.28
N GLY A 104 13.54 -9.39 12.20
CA GLY A 104 12.70 -10.35 12.88
C GLY A 104 13.49 -11.40 13.67
N GLN A 105 12.86 -12.54 13.92
CA GLN A 105 13.44 -13.67 14.61
C GLN A 105 13.40 -14.93 13.74
N VAL A 106 14.47 -15.70 13.76
CA VAL A 106 14.51 -17.04 13.12
C VAL A 106 13.67 -17.99 13.97
N ILE A 107 12.53 -18.44 13.41
CA ILE A 107 11.61 -19.34 14.12
C ILE A 107 11.82 -20.80 13.78
N GLU A 108 12.34 -21.09 12.58
CA GLU A 108 12.63 -22.48 12.16
C GLU A 108 13.79 -22.52 11.16
N VAL A 109 14.60 -23.56 11.27
CA VAL A 109 15.63 -23.92 10.29
C VAL A 109 15.49 -25.40 10.00
N ARG A 110 14.96 -25.74 8.82
CA ARG A 110 14.67 -27.12 8.45
C ARG A 110 14.84 -27.34 6.96
N ASP A 111 15.42 -28.47 6.57
CA ASP A 111 15.53 -28.93 5.16
C ASP A 111 16.14 -27.92 4.18
N GLY A 112 17.01 -27.03 4.69
CA GLY A 112 17.61 -25.98 3.87
C GLY A 112 16.75 -24.72 3.73
N LEU A 113 15.64 -24.65 4.45
CA LEU A 113 14.79 -23.48 4.58
C LEU A 113 15.06 -22.78 5.90
N ILE A 114 14.99 -21.45 5.89
CA ILE A 114 14.97 -20.61 7.08
C ILE A 114 13.63 -19.87 7.10
N LEU A 115 12.91 -19.99 8.19
CA LEU A 115 11.69 -19.23 8.46
C LEU A 115 12.02 -18.10 9.42
N ILE A 116 11.70 -16.86 9.00
CA ILE A 116 11.89 -15.67 9.81
C ILE A 116 10.52 -15.03 10.04
N GLU A 117 10.13 -14.86 11.29
CA GLU A 117 8.99 -14.06 11.66
C GLU A 117 9.45 -12.60 11.81
N SER A 118 8.91 -11.72 10.98
CA SER A 118 9.24 -10.29 11.06
C SER A 118 8.66 -9.65 12.32
N VAL A 119 9.19 -8.51 12.72
CA VAL A 119 8.66 -7.77 13.88
C VAL A 119 7.22 -7.31 13.58
N ALA A 120 6.39 -7.32 14.62
CA ALA A 120 5.04 -6.78 14.54
C ALA A 120 5.10 -5.28 14.17
N THR A 121 4.22 -4.85 13.30
CA THR A 121 4.17 -3.45 12.84
C THR A 121 2.89 -2.77 13.30
N THR A 122 2.98 -1.48 13.64
CA THR A 122 1.80 -0.66 13.93
C THR A 122 1.17 -0.19 12.63
N PHE A 123 -0.06 -0.59 12.40
CA PHE A 123 -0.88 -0.08 11.31
C PHE A 123 -1.71 1.11 11.79
N GLU A 124 -1.62 2.25 11.09
CA GLU A 124 -2.40 3.45 11.34
C GLU A 124 -3.50 3.59 10.29
N LEU A 125 -4.74 3.59 10.74
CA LEU A 125 -5.91 3.81 9.91
C LEU A 125 -6.19 5.31 9.82
N ARG A 126 -6.04 5.89 8.63
CA ARG A 126 -6.35 7.31 8.38
C ARG A 126 -7.79 7.48 7.91
N ALA A 127 -8.34 8.66 8.18
CA ALA A 127 -9.69 9.01 7.77
C ALA A 127 -9.85 9.03 6.23
N HIS A 128 -8.86 9.55 5.48
CA HIS A 128 -8.84 9.79 4.03
C HIS A 128 -9.99 10.66 3.49
N ILE A 129 -10.87 11.13 4.36
CA ILE A 129 -11.93 12.08 4.03
C ILE A 129 -12.07 13.10 5.15
N ARG A 130 -12.54 14.30 4.81
CA ARG A 130 -12.91 15.30 5.79
C ARG A 130 -14.38 15.13 6.17
N GLY A 131 -14.68 14.95 7.45
CA GLY A 131 -16.05 14.76 7.91
C GLY A 131 -16.16 14.61 9.41
N GLU A 132 -17.37 14.33 9.87
CA GLU A 132 -17.69 14.07 11.26
C GLU A 132 -17.71 12.55 11.53
N VAL A 133 -17.16 12.13 12.65
CA VAL A 133 -17.25 10.73 13.12
C VAL A 133 -18.68 10.45 13.54
N ALA A 134 -19.46 9.83 12.67
CA ALA A 134 -20.87 9.52 12.93
C ALA A 134 -21.07 8.35 13.88
N ASN A 135 -20.13 7.40 13.89
CA ASN A 135 -20.17 6.24 14.80
C ASN A 135 -18.77 5.67 15.03
N VAL A 136 -18.56 5.12 16.20
CA VAL A 136 -17.34 4.38 16.58
C VAL A 136 -17.70 2.91 16.74
N MET A 137 -16.96 2.05 16.06
CA MET A 137 -17.04 0.59 16.21
C MET A 137 -15.87 0.16 17.12
N PRO A 138 -16.11 -0.17 18.38
CA PRO A 138 -15.04 -0.51 19.33
C PRO A 138 -14.11 -1.60 18.77
N ASN A 139 -12.82 -1.37 18.89
CA ASN A 139 -11.74 -2.26 18.42
C ASN A 139 -11.69 -2.51 16.90
N ARG A 140 -12.58 -1.91 16.09
CA ARG A 140 -12.71 -2.19 14.65
C ARG A 140 -12.50 -0.97 13.76
N GLY A 141 -12.94 0.22 14.20
CA GLY A 141 -12.82 1.42 13.38
C GLY A 141 -13.94 2.42 13.59
N VAL A 142 -14.22 3.21 12.56
CA VAL A 142 -15.18 4.33 12.62
C VAL A 142 -16.02 4.43 11.35
N VAL A 143 -17.17 5.09 11.47
CA VAL A 143 -17.96 5.57 10.33
C VAL A 143 -17.83 7.08 10.28
N ILE A 144 -17.34 7.62 9.16
CA ILE A 144 -17.21 9.05 8.94
C ILE A 144 -18.31 9.50 7.98
N SER A 145 -19.00 10.58 8.33
CA SER A 145 -20.08 11.18 7.55
C SER A 145 -19.65 12.55 7.03
N LEU A 146 -19.94 12.79 5.76
CA LEU A 146 -19.72 14.11 5.14
C LEU A 146 -20.85 14.43 4.16
N SER A 147 -21.07 15.72 3.88
CA SER A 147 -21.96 16.15 2.80
C SER A 147 -21.11 16.59 1.62
N GLY A 148 -21.41 16.05 0.43
CA GLY A 148 -20.64 16.36 -0.77
C GLY A 148 -21.22 15.71 -2.02
N ALA A 149 -20.55 15.90 -3.15
CA ALA A 149 -20.85 15.20 -4.38
C ALA A 149 -20.28 13.77 -4.33
N LEU A 150 -21.02 12.83 -4.88
CA LEU A 150 -20.59 11.45 -5.05
C LEU A 150 -20.58 11.10 -6.53
N ILE A 151 -19.42 10.70 -7.02
CA ILE A 151 -19.25 10.20 -8.40
C ILE A 151 -18.82 8.75 -8.29
N GLN A 152 -19.65 7.85 -8.80
CA GLN A 152 -19.35 6.43 -8.87
C GLN A 152 -18.77 6.10 -10.25
N GLY A 153 -17.48 5.77 -10.29
CA GLY A 153 -16.81 5.30 -11.49
C GLY A 153 -17.15 3.83 -11.79
N MET A 154 -17.02 3.44 -13.05
CA MET A 154 -17.22 2.05 -13.46
C MET A 154 -16.00 1.16 -13.21
N TRP A 155 -14.81 1.75 -13.20
CA TRP A 155 -13.55 1.05 -13.01
C TRP A 155 -12.55 1.95 -12.27
N GLY A 156 -11.64 1.35 -11.54
CA GLY A 156 -10.53 2.03 -10.87
C GLY A 156 -9.38 1.08 -10.60
N SER A 157 -8.17 1.62 -10.58
CA SER A 157 -6.94 0.91 -10.24
C SER A 157 -6.10 1.76 -9.29
N GLY A 158 -5.27 1.12 -8.48
CA GLY A 158 -4.46 1.76 -7.45
C GLY A 158 -5.13 1.79 -6.09
N GLY A 159 -4.57 2.57 -5.19
CA GLY A 159 -5.05 2.75 -3.82
C GLY A 159 -5.98 3.95 -3.65
N GLU A 160 -6.40 4.20 -2.41
CA GLU A 160 -7.11 5.42 -2.04
C GLU A 160 -6.17 6.62 -2.12
N ALA A 161 -6.65 7.72 -2.69
CA ALA A 161 -5.93 8.98 -2.76
C ALA A 161 -6.84 10.15 -2.39
N GLU A 162 -6.23 11.17 -1.83
CA GLU A 162 -6.88 12.43 -1.47
C GLU A 162 -6.10 13.60 -2.06
N GLY A 163 -6.79 14.66 -2.45
CA GLY A 163 -6.15 15.83 -3.04
C GLY A 163 -7.13 16.85 -3.57
N VAL A 164 -6.62 17.98 -3.98
CA VAL A 164 -7.41 19.00 -4.65
C VAL A 164 -7.74 18.54 -6.07
N LEU A 165 -9.01 18.63 -6.46
CA LEU A 165 -9.43 18.35 -7.84
C LEU A 165 -8.97 19.46 -8.77
N LYS A 166 -8.30 19.10 -9.88
CA LYS A 166 -7.84 20.02 -10.91
C LYS A 166 -8.36 19.59 -12.27
N MET A 167 -9.23 20.43 -12.86
CA MET A 167 -9.73 20.23 -14.23
C MET A 167 -8.62 20.59 -15.22
N LEU A 168 -8.24 19.66 -16.09
CA LEU A 168 -7.21 19.88 -17.12
C LEU A 168 -7.78 20.02 -18.53
N VAL A 169 -9.09 19.83 -18.70
CA VAL A 169 -9.79 19.99 -19.96
C VAL A 169 -11.02 20.87 -19.78
N ASP A 170 -11.30 21.70 -20.77
CA ASP A 170 -12.47 22.56 -20.87
C ASP A 170 -13.69 21.87 -21.51
N ASN A 171 -13.46 20.71 -22.13
CA ASN A 171 -14.48 19.93 -22.83
C ASN A 171 -14.27 18.44 -22.53
N PRO A 172 -15.29 17.73 -22.03
CA PRO A 172 -15.19 16.32 -21.67
C PRO A 172 -14.90 15.39 -22.86
N GLN A 173 -15.13 15.83 -24.10
CA GLN A 173 -14.83 15.05 -25.30
C GLN A 173 -13.36 15.15 -25.77
N LYS A 174 -12.60 16.09 -25.23
CA LYS A 174 -11.18 16.21 -25.55
C LYS A 174 -10.36 15.16 -24.80
N PRO A 175 -9.37 14.53 -25.44
CA PRO A 175 -8.42 13.65 -24.74
C PRO A 175 -7.55 14.49 -23.80
N LEU A 176 -7.16 13.91 -22.67
CA LEU A 176 -6.12 14.46 -21.81
C LEU A 176 -4.78 14.33 -22.54
N ARG A 177 -4.00 15.39 -22.58
CA ARG A 177 -2.69 15.42 -23.25
C ARG A 177 -1.57 15.61 -22.25
N THR A 178 -0.40 15.04 -22.51
CA THR A 178 0.81 15.12 -21.67
C THR A 178 1.17 16.56 -21.29
N ARG A 179 1.09 17.51 -22.26
CA ARG A 179 1.39 18.93 -22.01
C ARG A 179 0.46 19.64 -21.01
N ALA A 180 -0.69 19.02 -20.68
CA ALA A 180 -1.60 19.58 -19.69
C ALA A 180 -1.18 19.21 -18.25
N ILE A 181 -0.29 18.22 -18.10
CA ILE A 181 0.23 17.80 -16.82
C ILE A 181 1.60 18.44 -16.61
N ASP A 182 1.65 19.41 -15.74
CA ASP A 182 2.84 20.16 -15.36
C ASP A 182 3.10 20.11 -13.85
N VAL A 183 4.10 20.84 -13.38
CA VAL A 183 4.48 20.90 -11.96
C VAL A 183 3.36 21.35 -11.03
N SER A 184 2.37 22.10 -11.53
CA SER A 184 1.22 22.55 -10.74
C SER A 184 0.18 21.45 -10.48
N CYS A 185 0.36 20.28 -11.10
CA CYS A 185 -0.43 19.08 -10.85
C CYS A 185 0.10 18.22 -9.70
N HIS A 186 1.26 18.59 -9.14
CA HIS A 186 1.87 17.87 -8.01
C HIS A 186 0.89 17.78 -6.83
N GLY A 187 0.65 16.56 -6.34
CA GLY A 187 -0.21 16.30 -5.18
C GLY A 187 -1.71 16.50 -5.41
N THR A 188 -2.14 16.76 -6.66
CA THR A 188 -3.56 16.94 -7.01
C THR A 188 -4.19 15.66 -7.55
N ILE A 189 -5.52 15.64 -7.62
CA ILE A 189 -6.30 14.68 -8.40
C ILE A 189 -6.74 15.40 -9.66
N VAL A 190 -6.23 14.97 -10.82
CA VAL A 190 -6.55 15.61 -12.09
C VAL A 190 -7.80 15.01 -12.71
N VAL A 191 -8.63 15.87 -13.29
CA VAL A 191 -9.81 15.46 -14.05
C VAL A 191 -9.53 15.73 -15.51
N GLY A 192 -9.46 14.66 -16.29
CA GLY A 192 -9.22 14.67 -17.73
C GLY A 192 -10.52 14.60 -18.53
N GLY A 193 -10.36 14.38 -19.85
CA GLY A 193 -11.48 14.25 -20.78
C GLY A 193 -11.79 12.79 -21.09
N LYS A 194 -12.01 12.51 -22.40
CA LYS A 194 -12.57 11.26 -22.88
C LYS A 194 -11.66 10.05 -22.65
N ILE A 195 -10.37 10.17 -22.97
CA ILE A 195 -9.43 9.05 -23.00
C ILE A 195 -8.10 9.44 -22.38
N LEU A 196 -7.50 8.49 -21.66
CA LEU A 196 -6.15 8.51 -21.12
C LEU A 196 -5.29 7.52 -21.93
N ASP A 197 -4.12 7.95 -22.38
CA ASP A 197 -3.09 7.10 -22.98
C ASP A 197 -1.93 6.85 -22.02
N GLU A 198 -1.04 5.91 -22.37
CA GLU A 198 0.11 5.52 -21.54
C GLU A 198 1.07 6.69 -21.31
N ALA A 199 1.34 7.50 -22.32
CA ALA A 199 2.27 8.64 -22.21
C ALA A 199 1.77 9.69 -21.21
N VAL A 200 0.46 9.89 -21.12
CA VAL A 200 -0.16 10.78 -20.12
C VAL A 200 -0.04 10.19 -18.71
N LEU A 201 -0.17 8.87 -18.59
CA LEU A 201 -0.02 8.19 -17.30
C LEU A 201 1.43 8.29 -16.78
N GLU A 202 2.43 8.07 -17.65
CA GLU A 202 3.85 8.24 -17.31
C GLU A 202 4.14 9.68 -16.84
N GLN A 203 3.67 10.67 -17.60
CA GLN A 203 3.83 12.09 -17.23
C GLN A 203 3.17 12.41 -15.88
N ALA A 204 2.00 11.81 -15.59
CA ALA A 204 1.32 12.01 -14.31
C ALA A 204 2.10 11.41 -13.13
N VAL A 205 2.77 10.27 -13.34
CA VAL A 205 3.66 9.65 -12.34
C VAL A 205 4.87 10.55 -12.09
N GLU A 206 5.51 11.07 -13.13
CA GLU A 206 6.66 12.00 -13.01
C GLU A 206 6.27 13.29 -12.27
N ALA A 207 5.09 13.86 -12.59
CA ALA A 207 4.55 15.04 -11.92
C ALA A 207 4.02 14.76 -10.50
N ARG A 208 4.04 13.51 -10.05
CA ARG A 208 3.52 13.06 -8.75
C ARG A 208 2.05 13.44 -8.55
N VAL A 209 1.24 13.25 -9.56
CA VAL A 209 -0.21 13.33 -9.49
C VAL A 209 -0.73 12.22 -8.57
N ARG A 210 -1.65 12.52 -7.67
CA ARG A 210 -2.20 11.53 -6.72
C ARG A 210 -3.29 10.64 -7.30
N GLY A 211 -4.00 11.14 -8.30
CA GLY A 211 -5.07 10.40 -8.96
C GLY A 211 -5.51 11.04 -10.27
N ILE A 212 -6.09 10.24 -11.14
CA ILE A 212 -6.60 10.68 -12.43
C ILE A 212 -8.05 10.20 -12.57
N ILE A 213 -8.96 11.11 -12.94
CA ILE A 213 -10.35 10.81 -13.25
C ILE A 213 -10.55 11.10 -14.74
N VAL A 214 -10.94 10.10 -15.52
CA VAL A 214 -11.14 10.20 -16.96
C VAL A 214 -12.37 9.43 -17.41
N GLY A 215 -12.86 9.70 -18.62
CA GLY A 215 -14.00 8.99 -19.22
C GLY A 215 -13.68 7.54 -19.61
N GLY A 216 -12.42 7.23 -19.94
CA GLY A 216 -11.96 5.91 -20.34
C GLY A 216 -10.45 5.84 -20.45
N MET A 217 -9.94 4.63 -20.67
CA MET A 217 -8.53 4.36 -20.94
C MET A 217 -8.41 3.65 -22.29
N ASP A 218 -7.35 3.93 -23.01
CA ASP A 218 -6.98 3.13 -24.17
C ASP A 218 -6.34 1.84 -23.66
N ALA A 219 -6.89 0.71 -24.11
CA ALA A 219 -6.35 -0.61 -23.81
C ALA A 219 -5.39 -1.01 -24.95
N GLY A 220 -4.24 -0.33 -25.01
CA GLY A 220 -3.19 -0.64 -25.97
C GLY A 220 -2.62 -2.05 -25.82
#